data_63e77faf462bf2456e4919e75802a3bf
#
_entry.id   63e77faf462bf2456e4919e75802a3bf
#
_cell.length_a   1.000
_cell.length_b   1.000
_cell.length_c   1.000
_cell.angle_alpha   90.00
_cell.angle_beta   90.00
_cell.angle_gamma   90.00
#
_symmetry.space_group_name_H-M   'P 1'
#
loop_
_entity.id
_entity.type
_entity.pdbx_description
1 polymer ?
#
loop_
_entity_poly.entity_id
_entity_poly.type
_entity_poly.pdbx_seq_one_letter_code
_entity_poly.pdbx_strand_id
1 'polypeptide(L)'
;GGIVNIETGEMISERHRIPTPKPRTPEAMADVIGQIVEHFDYKGKVGCGFPTIIKKGVCKSPGNLDPSWLDVNVEKLFQEKTGLDFTVVNDADIAGYAAMEYGIGKGKEGLVIMITIGTGLGSGAFYNGTLIPNFELGQIPYKKYDKIELWAAASAKEREGLTYKKWGKRFNKFLKYVDLMVAPDYILLGGGTSKDFDEYKEYITLETPVMPAQLENHAGIIGAAAAAFHKIPAH
;
A
#
# COMPACT_ATOMS: atom_id res chain seq x y z
N GLY A 1 8.14 7.90 9.54
CA GLY A 1 8.09 6.83 10.53
C GLY A 1 7.30 7.20 11.76
N GLY A 2 7.06 6.25 12.64
CA GLY A 2 6.38 6.43 13.92
C GLY A 2 6.32 5.12 14.71
N ILE A 3 6.06 5.23 16.01
CA ILE A 3 5.89 4.08 16.91
C ILE A 3 4.41 3.79 17.06
N VAL A 4 4.04 2.52 16.98
CA VAL A 4 2.66 2.03 17.00
C VAL A 4 2.47 1.05 18.15
N ASN A 5 1.36 1.20 18.87
CA ASN A 5 0.85 0.14 19.74
C ASN A 5 0.17 -0.92 18.85
N ILE A 6 0.76 -2.10 18.75
CA ILE A 6 0.27 -3.16 17.87
C ILE A 6 -0.98 -3.88 18.40
N GLU A 7 -1.36 -3.72 19.66
CA GLU A 7 -2.60 -4.27 20.21
C GLU A 7 -3.81 -3.41 19.79
N THR A 8 -3.63 -2.08 19.76
CA THR A 8 -4.71 -1.13 19.46
C THR A 8 -4.67 -0.58 18.03
N GLY A 9 -3.52 -0.66 17.35
CA GLY A 9 -3.30 -0.01 16.05
C GLY A 9 -3.12 1.51 16.15
N GLU A 10 -2.85 2.05 17.33
CA GLU A 10 -2.71 3.49 17.53
C GLU A 10 -1.25 3.93 17.46
N MET A 11 -1.03 5.10 16.86
CA MET A 11 0.25 5.78 16.91
C MET A 11 0.50 6.30 18.33
N ILE A 12 1.62 5.88 18.96
CA ILE A 12 2.03 6.35 20.30
C ILE A 12 3.15 7.39 20.24
N SER A 13 3.63 7.71 19.06
CA SER A 13 4.55 8.83 18.82
C SER A 13 3.98 9.76 17.77
N GLU A 14 4.48 10.98 17.71
CA GLU A 14 4.27 11.85 16.56
C GLU A 14 4.92 11.24 15.30
N ARG A 15 4.33 11.55 14.14
CA ARG A 15 4.90 11.13 12.87
C ARG A 15 6.14 11.94 12.54
N HIS A 16 7.31 11.31 12.46
CA HIS A 16 8.51 11.92 11.92
C HIS A 16 8.63 11.72 10.41
N ARG A 17 8.90 12.79 9.68
CA ARG A 17 9.04 12.78 8.21
C ARG A 17 10.36 13.35 7.78
N ILE A 18 11.08 12.60 6.97
CA ILE A 18 12.25 13.06 6.24
C ILE A 18 11.90 13.03 4.75
N PRO A 19 12.21 14.10 3.99
CA PRO A 19 12.01 14.09 2.54
C PRO A 19 12.74 12.93 1.87
N THR A 20 12.12 12.32 0.87
CA THR A 20 12.78 11.30 0.07
C THR A 20 14.03 11.87 -0.59
N PRO A 21 15.20 11.23 -0.44
CA PRO A 21 16.46 11.74 -0.97
C PRO A 21 16.47 11.77 -2.49
N LYS A 22 17.35 12.60 -3.03
CA LYS A 22 17.65 12.64 -4.46
C LYS A 22 19.15 12.55 -4.65
N PRO A 23 19.67 11.51 -5.35
CA PRO A 23 18.95 10.40 -6.00
C PRO A 23 18.31 9.44 -4.97
N ARG A 24 17.34 8.64 -5.43
CA ARG A 24 16.61 7.65 -4.62
C ARG A 24 17.32 6.29 -4.61
N THR A 25 18.64 6.31 -4.40
CA THR A 25 19.45 5.07 -4.41
C THR A 25 19.26 4.26 -3.11
N PRO A 26 19.62 2.97 -3.11
CA PRO A 26 19.60 2.13 -1.91
C PRO A 26 20.32 2.76 -0.72
N GLU A 27 21.53 3.26 -0.92
CA GLU A 27 22.37 3.85 0.13
C GLU A 27 21.73 5.12 0.71
N ALA A 28 21.27 6.03 -0.16
CA ALA A 28 20.63 7.27 0.27
C ALA A 28 19.33 7.02 1.06
N MET A 29 18.56 6.00 0.67
CA MET A 29 17.35 5.60 1.40
C MET A 29 17.71 4.92 2.72
N ALA A 30 18.75 4.07 2.77
CA ALA A 30 19.22 3.45 4.00
C ALA A 30 19.69 4.51 5.01
N ASP A 31 20.35 5.57 4.56
CA ASP A 31 20.73 6.70 5.41
C ASP A 31 19.52 7.39 6.05
N VAL A 32 18.46 7.61 5.27
CA VAL A 32 17.21 8.19 5.78
C VAL A 32 16.53 7.26 6.79
N ILE A 33 16.52 5.95 6.53
CA ILE A 33 15.98 4.94 7.47
C ILE A 33 16.79 4.97 8.78
N GLY A 34 18.13 5.05 8.70
CA GLY A 34 18.99 5.20 9.88
C GLY A 34 18.63 6.42 10.72
N GLN A 35 18.45 7.58 10.09
CA GLN A 35 18.05 8.82 10.77
C GLN A 35 16.67 8.70 11.44
N ILE A 36 15.70 8.00 10.81
CA ILE A 36 14.37 7.79 11.42
C ILE A 36 14.49 6.89 12.65
N VAL A 37 15.25 5.80 12.58
CA VAL A 37 15.46 4.89 13.72
C VAL A 37 16.16 5.61 14.88
N GLU A 38 17.20 6.38 14.57
CA GLU A 38 17.96 7.17 15.56
C GLU A 38 17.07 8.23 16.23
N HIS A 39 16.21 8.93 15.45
CA HIS A 39 15.26 9.93 15.99
C HIS A 39 14.37 9.36 17.09
N PHE A 40 13.93 8.11 16.96
CA PHE A 40 13.07 7.46 17.96
C PHE A 40 13.83 6.70 19.05
N ASP A 41 15.16 6.61 18.98
CA ASP A 41 16.00 5.71 19.83
C ASP A 41 15.38 4.30 19.96
N TYR A 42 14.82 3.81 18.83
CA TYR A 42 14.01 2.60 18.83
C TYR A 42 14.88 1.34 18.82
N LYS A 43 14.49 0.38 19.64
CA LYS A 43 15.16 -0.93 19.78
C LYS A 43 14.12 -2.05 19.69
N GLY A 44 13.82 -2.48 18.48
CA GLY A 44 12.80 -3.50 18.27
C GLY A 44 12.67 -3.87 16.81
N LYS A 45 11.59 -4.58 16.47
CA LYS A 45 11.28 -4.94 15.09
C LYS A 45 10.75 -3.72 14.35
N VAL A 46 11.18 -3.55 13.10
CA VAL A 46 10.76 -2.44 12.25
C VAL A 46 10.01 -2.97 11.04
N GLY A 47 8.79 -2.49 10.84
CA GLY A 47 8.06 -2.69 9.61
C GLY A 47 8.29 -1.53 8.64
N CYS A 48 8.42 -1.83 7.36
CA CYS A 48 8.63 -0.85 6.32
C CYS A 48 7.73 -1.11 5.10
N GLY A 49 6.89 -0.12 4.74
CA GLY A 49 6.19 -0.10 3.46
C GLY A 49 7.12 0.34 2.34
N PHE A 50 7.18 -0.43 1.27
CA PHE A 50 8.08 -0.16 0.16
C PHE A 50 7.31 -0.11 -1.17
N PRO A 51 7.53 0.90 -2.03
CA PRO A 51 6.66 1.14 -3.20
C PRO A 51 7.02 0.25 -4.41
N THR A 52 7.30 -1.03 -4.16
CA THR A 52 7.66 -2.00 -5.21
C THR A 52 7.24 -3.42 -4.82
N ILE A 53 7.38 -4.36 -5.78
CA ILE A 53 7.23 -5.79 -5.52
C ILE A 53 8.39 -6.29 -4.66
N ILE A 54 8.08 -6.82 -3.47
CA ILE A 54 9.05 -7.41 -2.55
C ILE A 54 8.82 -8.92 -2.47
N LYS A 55 9.89 -9.69 -2.72
CA LYS A 55 9.87 -11.15 -2.54
C LYS A 55 11.05 -11.58 -1.67
N LYS A 56 10.76 -12.17 -0.51
CA LYS A 56 11.80 -12.60 0.47
C LYS A 56 12.77 -11.46 0.81
N GLY A 57 12.22 -10.26 1.07
CA GLY A 57 13.00 -9.07 1.38
C GLY A 57 13.71 -8.42 0.18
N VAL A 58 13.60 -9.00 -1.03
CA VAL A 58 14.29 -8.53 -2.25
C VAL A 58 13.36 -7.73 -3.14
N CYS A 59 13.81 -6.54 -3.55
CA CYS A 59 13.13 -5.70 -4.54
C CYS A 59 13.18 -6.35 -5.93
N LYS A 60 12.03 -6.69 -6.50
CA LYS A 60 11.91 -7.36 -7.81
C LYS A 60 11.48 -6.44 -8.94
N SER A 61 11.11 -5.21 -8.60
CA SER A 61 10.75 -4.17 -9.58
C SER A 61 11.13 -2.82 -8.98
N PRO A 62 11.96 -2.01 -9.59
CA PRO A 62 12.32 -0.70 -9.04
C PRO A 62 11.13 0.29 -9.04
N GLY A 63 10.08 0.01 -9.82
CA GLY A 63 8.92 0.91 -9.90
C GLY A 63 9.32 2.32 -10.34
N ASN A 64 9.04 3.31 -9.48
CA ASN A 64 9.42 4.72 -9.67
C ASN A 64 10.72 5.09 -8.90
N LEU A 65 11.43 4.12 -8.36
CA LEU A 65 12.70 4.30 -7.69
C LEU A 65 13.86 4.26 -8.68
N ASP A 66 15.08 4.43 -8.18
CA ASP A 66 16.30 4.28 -8.97
C ASP A 66 16.44 2.82 -9.46
N PRO A 67 16.87 2.57 -10.72
CA PRO A 67 17.05 1.22 -11.25
C PRO A 67 18.01 0.35 -10.41
N SER A 68 18.92 0.95 -9.64
CA SER A 68 19.83 0.25 -8.74
C SER A 68 19.15 -0.56 -7.64
N TRP A 69 17.84 -0.36 -7.40
CA TRP A 69 17.06 -1.17 -6.46
C TRP A 69 16.78 -2.59 -6.93
N LEU A 70 16.87 -2.86 -8.24
CA LEU A 70 16.59 -4.20 -8.76
C LEU A 70 17.50 -5.25 -8.10
N ASP A 71 16.88 -6.28 -7.56
CA ASP A 71 17.52 -7.40 -6.84
C ASP A 71 18.26 -7.01 -5.54
N VAL A 72 18.10 -5.81 -5.03
CA VAL A 72 18.58 -5.43 -3.70
C VAL A 72 17.74 -6.13 -2.63
N ASN A 73 18.40 -6.78 -1.66
CA ASN A 73 17.73 -7.23 -0.44
C ASN A 73 17.55 -6.04 0.51
N VAL A 74 16.34 -5.49 0.53
CA VAL A 74 16.00 -4.26 1.27
C VAL A 74 16.05 -4.48 2.77
N GLU A 75 15.59 -5.65 3.25
CA GLU A 75 15.62 -6.00 4.67
C GLU A 75 17.05 -6.05 5.18
N LYS A 76 17.92 -6.76 4.46
CA LYS A 76 19.33 -6.88 4.81
C LYS A 76 20.04 -5.51 4.78
N LEU A 77 19.78 -4.69 3.76
CA LEU A 77 20.35 -3.34 3.64
C LEU A 77 20.00 -2.47 4.85
N PHE A 78 18.71 -2.46 5.25
CA PHE A 78 18.26 -1.67 6.39
C PHE A 78 18.73 -2.25 7.73
N GLN A 79 18.82 -3.58 7.85
CA GLN A 79 19.40 -4.23 9.01
C GLN A 79 20.89 -3.92 9.17
N GLU A 80 21.67 -3.97 8.09
CA GLU A 80 23.11 -3.59 8.12
C GLU A 80 23.29 -2.14 8.51
N LYS A 81 22.38 -1.24 8.09
CA LYS A 81 22.46 0.18 8.41
C LYS A 81 22.09 0.49 9.85
N THR A 82 21.11 -0.20 10.44
CA THR A 82 20.50 0.19 11.72
C THR A 82 20.77 -0.80 12.87
N GLY A 83 21.18 -2.02 12.54
CA GLY A 83 21.29 -3.13 13.51
C GLY A 83 19.95 -3.73 13.93
N LEU A 84 18.81 -3.29 13.37
CA LEU A 84 17.48 -3.75 13.73
C LEU A 84 16.93 -4.78 12.73
N ASP A 85 15.99 -5.60 13.19
CA ASP A 85 15.28 -6.59 12.36
C ASP A 85 14.16 -5.89 11.57
N PHE A 86 14.24 -5.95 10.23
CA PHE A 86 13.28 -5.34 9.31
C PHE A 86 12.38 -6.38 8.64
N THR A 87 11.10 -6.03 8.54
CA THR A 87 10.14 -6.68 7.66
C THR A 87 9.71 -5.66 6.61
N VAL A 88 9.99 -5.94 5.33
CA VAL A 88 9.68 -5.04 4.22
C VAL A 88 8.58 -5.64 3.35
N VAL A 89 7.51 -4.89 3.16
CA VAL A 89 6.31 -5.32 2.42
C VAL A 89 5.90 -4.21 1.45
N ASN A 90 5.22 -4.56 0.35
CA ASN A 90 4.65 -3.58 -0.57
C ASN A 90 3.73 -2.59 0.17
N ASP A 91 3.72 -1.32 -0.23
CA ASP A 91 2.97 -0.25 0.46
C ASP A 91 1.44 -0.42 0.39
N ALA A 92 0.91 -0.97 -0.72
CA ALA A 92 -0.52 -1.25 -0.84
C ALA A 92 -0.92 -2.48 -0.01
N ASP A 93 -0.08 -3.51 0.05
CA ASP A 93 -0.26 -4.68 0.92
C ASP A 93 -0.33 -4.25 2.39
N ILE A 94 0.56 -3.35 2.80
CA ILE A 94 0.60 -2.78 4.16
C ILE A 94 -0.65 -1.96 4.47
N ALA A 95 -1.11 -1.13 3.56
CA ALA A 95 -2.33 -0.35 3.76
C ALA A 95 -3.55 -1.26 3.93
N GLY A 96 -3.61 -2.34 3.16
CA GLY A 96 -4.61 -3.39 3.29
C GLY A 96 -4.50 -4.13 4.63
N TYR A 97 -3.28 -4.46 5.05
CA TYR A 97 -3.04 -5.16 6.31
C TYR A 97 -3.55 -4.35 7.51
N ALA A 98 -3.29 -3.03 7.53
CA ALA A 98 -3.86 -2.14 8.55
C ALA A 98 -5.40 -2.15 8.54
N ALA A 99 -6.03 -2.13 7.36
CA ALA A 99 -7.48 -2.16 7.22
C ALA A 99 -8.08 -3.49 7.69
N MET A 100 -7.40 -4.62 7.46
CA MET A 100 -7.83 -5.94 7.90
C MET A 100 -7.65 -6.15 9.41
N GLU A 101 -6.57 -5.63 9.99
CA GLU A 101 -6.25 -5.86 11.40
C GLU A 101 -7.00 -4.90 12.33
N TYR A 102 -7.07 -3.60 11.97
CA TYR A 102 -7.60 -2.56 12.86
C TYR A 102 -8.79 -1.79 12.28
N GLY A 103 -9.13 -2.00 11.01
CA GLY A 103 -10.13 -1.21 10.30
C GLY A 103 -11.37 -2.00 9.90
N ILE A 104 -12.03 -1.49 8.87
CA ILE A 104 -13.31 -2.01 8.36
C ILE A 104 -13.21 -3.43 7.80
N GLY A 105 -12.01 -3.91 7.50
CA GLY A 105 -11.74 -5.27 7.05
C GLY A 105 -11.69 -6.31 8.16
N LYS A 106 -11.60 -5.89 9.42
CA LYS A 106 -11.47 -6.80 10.57
C LYS A 106 -12.63 -7.77 10.66
N GLY A 107 -12.33 -9.06 10.74
CA GLY A 107 -13.34 -10.12 10.82
C GLY A 107 -14.08 -10.42 9.52
N LYS A 108 -13.73 -9.81 8.38
CA LYS A 108 -14.30 -10.19 7.08
C LYS A 108 -13.67 -11.49 6.61
N GLU A 109 -14.55 -12.44 6.26
CA GLU A 109 -14.19 -13.73 5.70
C GLU A 109 -14.17 -13.68 4.16
N GLY A 110 -13.54 -14.65 3.52
CA GLY A 110 -13.42 -14.76 2.07
C GLY A 110 -12.28 -13.91 1.51
N LEU A 111 -12.41 -13.57 0.22
CA LEU A 111 -11.42 -12.79 -0.51
C LEU A 111 -11.71 -11.29 -0.39
N VAL A 112 -10.81 -10.55 0.22
CA VAL A 112 -10.87 -9.09 0.33
C VAL A 112 -9.78 -8.48 -0.54
N ILE A 113 -10.15 -7.59 -1.45
CA ILE A 113 -9.21 -6.82 -2.25
C ILE A 113 -9.14 -5.38 -1.74
N MET A 114 -7.95 -4.96 -1.33
CA MET A 114 -7.65 -3.57 -1.06
C MET A 114 -7.20 -2.87 -2.33
N ILE A 115 -7.77 -1.71 -2.65
CA ILE A 115 -7.33 -0.83 -3.74
C ILE A 115 -6.93 0.51 -3.14
N THR A 116 -5.67 0.89 -3.29
CA THR A 116 -5.19 2.22 -2.91
C THR A 116 -5.24 3.17 -4.10
N ILE A 117 -5.91 4.32 -3.93
CA ILE A 117 -6.16 5.29 -5.00
C ILE A 117 -5.32 6.53 -4.74
N GLY A 118 -4.30 6.74 -5.57
CA GLY A 118 -3.38 7.86 -5.47
C GLY A 118 -2.79 8.22 -6.83
N THR A 119 -1.48 8.44 -6.89
CA THR A 119 -0.73 8.63 -8.14
C THR A 119 -0.91 7.44 -9.09
N GLY A 120 -0.93 6.23 -8.54
CA GLY A 120 -1.28 4.98 -9.21
C GLY A 120 -2.49 4.31 -8.56
N LEU A 121 -2.70 3.04 -8.92
CA LEU A 121 -3.65 2.12 -8.31
C LEU A 121 -2.88 0.95 -7.72
N GLY A 122 -2.58 1.01 -6.43
CA GLY A 122 -2.00 -0.13 -5.71
C GLY A 122 -3.09 -1.12 -5.32
N SER A 123 -2.71 -2.38 -5.09
CA SER A 123 -3.63 -3.41 -4.65
C SER A 123 -2.98 -4.39 -3.68
N GLY A 124 -3.76 -4.85 -2.70
CA GLY A 124 -3.43 -5.94 -1.79
C GLY A 124 -4.57 -6.94 -1.77
N ALA A 125 -4.26 -8.21 -1.58
CA ALA A 125 -5.26 -9.28 -1.51
C ALA A 125 -5.17 -10.02 -0.17
N PHE A 126 -6.31 -10.37 0.40
CA PHE A 126 -6.41 -11.04 1.69
C PHE A 126 -7.45 -12.16 1.60
N TYR A 127 -7.11 -13.32 2.07
CA TYR A 127 -8.05 -14.42 2.19
C TYR A 127 -8.19 -14.82 3.66
N ASN A 128 -9.41 -14.68 4.21
CA ASN A 128 -9.68 -14.87 5.63
C ASN A 128 -8.67 -14.13 6.54
N GLY A 129 -8.39 -12.86 6.24
CA GLY A 129 -7.45 -12.02 6.97
C GLY A 129 -5.97 -12.25 6.65
N THR A 130 -5.61 -13.32 5.93
CA THR A 130 -4.23 -13.62 5.56
C THR A 130 -3.84 -12.90 4.28
N LEU A 131 -2.75 -12.15 4.29
CA LEU A 131 -2.21 -11.46 3.12
C LEU A 131 -1.76 -12.46 2.04
N ILE A 132 -2.19 -12.23 0.81
CA ILE A 132 -1.65 -12.80 -0.42
C ILE A 132 -0.84 -11.68 -1.09
N PRO A 133 0.48 -11.66 -0.97
CA PRO A 133 1.28 -10.48 -1.28
C PRO A 133 1.48 -10.24 -2.78
N ASN A 134 1.81 -8.97 -3.09
CA ASN A 134 2.22 -8.52 -4.42
C ASN A 134 1.14 -8.66 -5.51
N PHE A 135 -0.10 -8.37 -5.19
CA PHE A 135 -1.14 -8.19 -6.21
C PHE A 135 -0.96 -6.83 -6.88
N GLU A 136 -0.79 -6.82 -8.19
CA GLU A 136 -0.52 -5.60 -8.98
C GLU A 136 -1.63 -5.34 -10.02
N LEU A 137 -2.88 -5.23 -9.54
CA LEU A 137 -4.06 -5.08 -10.40
C LEU A 137 -4.08 -3.76 -11.19
N GLY A 138 -3.39 -2.72 -10.69
CA GLY A 138 -3.21 -1.45 -11.41
C GLY A 138 -2.27 -1.52 -12.62
N GLN A 139 -1.43 -2.57 -12.69
CA GLN A 139 -0.44 -2.76 -13.76
C GLN A 139 -1.00 -3.47 -15.01
N ILE A 140 -2.27 -3.88 -15.01
CA ILE A 140 -2.89 -4.58 -16.13
C ILE A 140 -2.96 -3.67 -17.35
N PRO A 141 -2.53 -4.12 -18.54
CA PRO A 141 -2.68 -3.36 -19.79
C PRO A 141 -4.14 -3.03 -20.09
N TYR A 142 -4.42 -1.82 -20.55
CA TYR A 142 -5.77 -1.40 -20.86
C TYR A 142 -5.85 -0.52 -22.12
N LYS A 143 -6.45 -1.01 -23.18
CA LYS A 143 -6.57 -0.31 -24.49
C LYS A 143 -5.18 0.15 -24.97
N LYS A 144 -5.00 1.48 -25.13
CA LYS A 144 -3.74 2.10 -25.54
C LYS A 144 -2.78 2.38 -24.37
N TYR A 145 -3.19 2.08 -23.15
CA TYR A 145 -2.38 2.32 -21.94
C TYR A 145 -1.65 1.04 -21.55
N ASP A 146 -0.36 1.15 -21.30
CA ASP A 146 0.46 0.02 -20.83
C ASP A 146 -0.02 -0.51 -19.46
N LYS A 147 -0.64 0.39 -18.67
CA LYS A 147 -1.19 0.10 -17.36
C LYS A 147 -2.53 0.80 -17.18
N ILE A 148 -3.53 0.10 -16.60
CA ILE A 148 -4.86 0.67 -16.36
C ILE A 148 -4.82 1.86 -15.40
N GLU A 149 -3.87 1.91 -14.48
CA GLU A 149 -3.69 3.03 -13.56
C GLU A 149 -3.45 4.37 -14.28
N LEU A 150 -2.78 4.36 -15.44
CA LEU A 150 -2.56 5.56 -16.27
C LEU A 150 -3.88 6.16 -16.77
N TRP A 151 -4.96 5.42 -16.72
CA TRP A 151 -6.29 5.84 -17.16
C TRP A 151 -7.29 6.01 -16.01
N ALA A 152 -7.18 5.24 -14.92
CA ALA A 152 -8.19 5.15 -13.86
C ALA A 152 -7.73 5.63 -12.49
N ALA A 153 -6.42 5.92 -12.27
CA ALA A 153 -5.93 6.45 -11.01
C ALA A 153 -6.36 7.92 -10.78
N ALA A 154 -6.17 8.42 -9.56
CA ALA A 154 -6.44 9.82 -9.22
C ALA A 154 -5.59 10.79 -10.06
N SER A 155 -4.33 10.45 -10.31
CA SER A 155 -3.45 11.25 -11.17
C SER A 155 -4.00 11.42 -12.59
N ALA A 156 -4.74 10.44 -13.12
CA ALA A 156 -5.41 10.57 -14.41
C ALA A 156 -6.59 11.55 -14.35
N LYS A 157 -7.35 11.55 -13.23
CA LYS A 157 -8.41 12.54 -13.00
C LYS A 157 -7.84 13.96 -13.00
N GLU A 158 -6.76 14.19 -12.26
CA GLU A 158 -6.10 15.49 -12.16
C GLU A 158 -5.51 15.95 -13.49
N ARG A 159 -4.70 15.09 -14.12
CA ARG A 159 -4.05 15.37 -15.42
C ARG A 159 -5.03 15.74 -16.54
N GLU A 160 -6.21 15.10 -16.55
CA GLU A 160 -7.22 15.29 -17.60
C GLU A 160 -8.36 16.24 -17.19
N GLY A 161 -8.32 16.84 -15.99
CA GLY A 161 -9.35 17.72 -15.47
C GLY A 161 -10.74 17.06 -15.38
N LEU A 162 -10.78 15.77 -15.00
CA LEU A 162 -12.04 15.03 -14.98
C LEU A 162 -12.86 15.37 -13.74
N THR A 163 -14.18 15.54 -13.93
CA THR A 163 -15.12 15.54 -12.81
C THR A 163 -15.20 14.16 -12.15
N TYR A 164 -15.64 14.09 -10.89
CA TYR A 164 -15.88 12.81 -10.21
C TYR A 164 -16.82 11.88 -10.97
N LYS A 165 -17.86 12.44 -11.63
CA LYS A 165 -18.75 11.67 -12.52
C LYS A 165 -18.00 10.97 -13.65
N LYS A 166 -17.11 11.68 -14.37
CA LYS A 166 -16.36 11.11 -15.50
C LYS A 166 -15.31 10.13 -15.01
N TRP A 167 -14.60 10.49 -13.96
CA TRP A 167 -13.58 9.63 -13.36
C TRP A 167 -14.19 8.41 -12.66
N GLY A 168 -15.25 8.56 -11.88
CA GLY A 168 -15.94 7.47 -11.19
C GLY A 168 -16.41 6.39 -12.14
N LYS A 169 -16.89 6.75 -13.35
CA LYS A 169 -17.23 5.77 -14.40
C LYS A 169 -15.99 5.02 -14.93
N ARG A 170 -14.81 5.67 -14.99
CA ARG A 170 -13.55 4.98 -15.34
C ARG A 170 -13.15 4.04 -14.22
N PHE A 171 -13.16 4.52 -13.00
CA PHE A 171 -12.81 3.74 -11.81
C PHE A 171 -13.74 2.53 -11.65
N ASN A 172 -15.05 2.71 -11.80
CA ASN A 172 -16.02 1.61 -11.84
C ASN A 172 -15.65 0.54 -12.89
N LYS A 173 -15.16 0.97 -14.05
CA LYS A 173 -14.74 0.01 -15.08
C LYS A 173 -13.51 -0.77 -14.65
N PHE A 174 -12.55 -0.15 -13.97
CA PHE A 174 -11.43 -0.85 -13.36
C PHE A 174 -11.91 -1.85 -12.31
N LEU A 175 -12.80 -1.43 -11.41
CA LEU A 175 -13.37 -2.32 -10.39
C LEU A 175 -14.11 -3.52 -11.00
N LYS A 176 -14.84 -3.33 -12.11
CA LYS A 176 -15.47 -4.44 -12.84
C LYS A 176 -14.48 -5.44 -13.43
N TYR A 177 -13.28 -4.99 -13.84
CA TYR A 177 -12.21 -5.91 -14.22
C TYR A 177 -11.66 -6.68 -13.04
N VAL A 178 -11.47 -6.00 -11.89
CA VAL A 178 -11.08 -6.67 -10.64
C VAL A 178 -12.09 -7.73 -10.26
N ASP A 179 -13.37 -7.36 -10.24
CA ASP A 179 -14.47 -8.24 -9.92
C ASP A 179 -14.53 -9.47 -10.83
N LEU A 180 -14.40 -9.24 -12.14
CA LEU A 180 -14.39 -10.31 -13.15
C LEU A 180 -13.19 -11.27 -12.99
N MET A 181 -12.02 -10.77 -12.65
CA MET A 181 -10.78 -11.57 -12.61
C MET A 181 -10.62 -12.37 -11.33
N VAL A 182 -11.03 -11.82 -10.20
CA VAL A 182 -10.74 -12.42 -8.90
C VAL A 182 -11.97 -12.68 -8.04
N ALA A 183 -13.16 -12.20 -8.45
CA ALA A 183 -14.45 -12.41 -7.78
C ALA A 183 -14.35 -12.23 -6.24
N PRO A 184 -13.97 -11.04 -5.74
CA PRO A 184 -13.77 -10.84 -4.32
C PRO A 184 -15.10 -10.76 -3.57
N ASP A 185 -15.10 -11.14 -2.29
CA ASP A 185 -16.24 -10.95 -1.40
C ASP A 185 -16.39 -9.48 -0.99
N TYR A 186 -15.28 -8.74 -0.92
CA TYR A 186 -15.26 -7.31 -0.57
C TYR A 186 -14.13 -6.58 -1.30
N ILE A 187 -14.39 -5.30 -1.64
CA ILE A 187 -13.37 -4.37 -2.12
C ILE A 187 -13.27 -3.21 -1.13
N LEU A 188 -12.09 -3.00 -0.57
CA LEU A 188 -11.78 -1.88 0.32
C LEU A 188 -11.00 -0.82 -0.45
N LEU A 189 -11.38 0.46 -0.29
CA LEU A 189 -10.74 1.58 -0.96
C LEU A 189 -9.90 2.38 0.02
N GLY A 190 -8.62 2.50 -0.25
CA GLY A 190 -7.67 3.32 0.51
C GLY A 190 -7.02 4.41 -0.35
N GLY A 191 -6.01 5.04 0.22
CA GLY A 191 -5.32 6.16 -0.42
C GLY A 191 -6.07 7.49 -0.29
N GLY A 192 -5.48 8.57 -0.80
CA GLY A 192 -6.02 9.92 -0.60
C GLY A 192 -7.43 10.13 -1.12
N THR A 193 -7.75 9.54 -2.27
CA THR A 193 -9.06 9.71 -2.95
C THR A 193 -10.19 8.89 -2.29
N SER A 194 -9.88 7.95 -1.40
CA SER A 194 -10.92 7.24 -0.66
C SER A 194 -11.73 8.15 0.28
N LYS A 195 -11.17 9.29 0.68
CA LYS A 195 -11.86 10.32 1.48
C LYS A 195 -13.03 10.97 0.75
N ASP A 196 -12.94 11.00 -0.57
CA ASP A 196 -13.96 11.61 -1.43
C ASP A 196 -14.96 10.56 -1.94
N PHE A 197 -15.08 9.41 -1.26
CA PHE A 197 -15.91 8.28 -1.70
C PHE A 197 -17.35 8.70 -2.04
N ASP A 198 -17.93 9.60 -1.26
CA ASP A 198 -19.29 10.09 -1.46
C ASP A 198 -19.49 10.83 -2.80
N GLU A 199 -18.43 11.43 -3.36
CA GLU A 199 -18.44 12.14 -4.64
C GLU A 199 -18.53 11.21 -5.87
N TYR A 200 -18.19 9.91 -5.70
CA TYR A 200 -18.14 8.98 -6.82
C TYR A 200 -18.81 7.63 -6.57
N LYS A 201 -19.28 7.33 -5.37
CA LYS A 201 -19.91 6.03 -5.02
C LYS A 201 -21.13 5.71 -5.90
N GLU A 202 -21.91 6.71 -6.31
CA GLU A 202 -23.10 6.52 -7.17
C GLU A 202 -22.76 5.95 -8.56
N TYR A 203 -21.49 6.07 -9.00
CA TYR A 203 -21.02 5.56 -10.29
C TYR A 203 -20.45 4.14 -10.19
N ILE A 204 -20.32 3.61 -8.98
CA ILE A 204 -19.89 2.22 -8.73
C ILE A 204 -21.14 1.34 -8.80
N THR A 205 -21.12 0.36 -9.73
CA THR A 205 -22.29 -0.47 -10.04
C THR A 205 -21.99 -1.96 -9.91
N LEU A 206 -21.07 -2.32 -9.01
CA LEU A 206 -20.77 -3.70 -8.67
C LEU A 206 -21.80 -4.22 -7.68
N GLU A 207 -22.07 -5.54 -7.74
CA GLU A 207 -22.79 -6.25 -6.67
C GLU A 207 -21.88 -6.48 -5.46
N THR A 208 -20.60 -6.74 -5.71
CA THR A 208 -19.57 -6.84 -4.66
C THR A 208 -19.51 -5.55 -3.83
N PRO A 209 -19.63 -5.65 -2.50
CA PRO A 209 -19.56 -4.49 -1.61
C PRO A 209 -18.24 -3.74 -1.74
N VAL A 210 -18.32 -2.44 -2.04
CA VAL A 210 -17.18 -1.52 -2.13
C VAL A 210 -17.25 -0.50 -1.00
N MET A 211 -16.23 -0.43 -0.17
CA MET A 211 -16.23 0.39 1.06
C MET A 211 -14.94 1.18 1.20
N PRO A 212 -14.99 2.46 1.65
CA PRO A 212 -13.78 3.21 1.98
C PRO A 212 -13.14 2.66 3.26
N ALA A 213 -11.83 2.41 3.22
CA ALA A 213 -11.05 2.11 4.40
C ALA A 213 -10.86 3.40 5.20
N GLN A 214 -11.33 3.42 6.44
CA GLN A 214 -11.35 4.61 7.30
C GLN A 214 -10.00 4.90 7.98
N LEU A 215 -8.98 4.08 7.76
CA LEU A 215 -7.64 4.30 8.28
C LEU A 215 -6.98 5.43 7.50
N GLU A 216 -6.91 6.58 8.13
CA GLU A 216 -6.37 7.82 7.57
C GLU A 216 -4.86 7.72 7.21
N ASN A 217 -4.18 8.85 7.18
CA ASN A 217 -2.79 9.06 6.74
C ASN A 217 -1.71 8.18 7.42
N HIS A 218 -2.10 7.34 8.40
CA HIS A 218 -1.21 6.48 9.18
C HIS A 218 -1.28 4.99 8.81
N ALA A 219 -2.19 4.58 7.91
CA ALA A 219 -2.38 3.17 7.52
C ALA A 219 -1.06 2.48 7.13
N GLY A 220 -0.20 3.17 6.38
CA GLY A 220 1.12 2.64 6.00
C GLY A 220 2.06 2.40 7.19
N ILE A 221 2.03 3.25 8.22
CA ILE A 221 2.87 3.09 9.42
C ILE A 221 2.30 1.98 10.31
N ILE A 222 0.99 2.02 10.55
CA ILE A 222 0.28 1.06 11.39
C ILE A 222 0.39 -0.34 10.80
N GLY A 223 0.10 -0.50 9.52
CA GLY A 223 0.18 -1.79 8.84
C GLY A 223 1.60 -2.33 8.77
N ALA A 224 2.61 -1.47 8.59
CA ALA A 224 4.01 -1.87 8.61
C ALA A 224 4.42 -2.43 9.98
N ALA A 225 4.05 -1.74 11.07
CA ALA A 225 4.34 -2.18 12.42
C ALA A 225 3.67 -3.54 12.72
N ALA A 226 2.39 -3.69 12.36
CA ALA A 226 1.65 -4.93 12.53
C ALA A 226 2.27 -6.08 11.71
N ALA A 227 2.66 -5.81 10.46
CA ALA A 227 3.32 -6.78 9.59
C ALA A 227 4.63 -7.32 10.19
N ALA A 228 5.45 -6.44 10.77
CA ALA A 228 6.69 -6.83 11.43
C ALA A 228 6.45 -7.66 12.70
N PHE A 229 5.38 -7.37 13.42
CA PHE A 229 5.06 -8.07 14.66
C PHE A 229 4.49 -9.47 14.39
N HIS A 230 3.50 -9.57 13.51
CA HIS A 230 2.83 -10.84 13.21
C HIS A 230 3.63 -11.76 12.27
N LYS A 231 4.83 -11.32 11.83
CA LYS A 231 5.66 -12.05 10.86
C LYS A 231 4.82 -12.53 9.68
N ILE A 232 4.41 -11.59 8.82
CA ILE A 232 3.83 -11.99 7.53
C ILE A 232 4.79 -12.97 6.87
N PRO A 233 4.34 -14.16 6.43
CA PRO A 233 5.23 -15.14 5.83
C PRO A 233 6.02 -14.48 4.69
N ALA A 234 7.36 -14.55 4.78
CA ALA A 234 8.22 -14.17 3.67
C ALA A 234 7.97 -15.16 2.53
N HIS A 235 7.30 -14.72 1.47
CA HIS A 235 7.01 -15.54 0.27
C HIS A 235 8.09 -15.41 -0.78
#